data_9f309b3c48b7130b396201ae5a4178bf
#
_entry.id   9f309b3c48b7130b396201ae5a4178bf
#
_cell.length_a   1.000
_cell.length_b   1.000
_cell.length_c   1.000
_cell.angle_alpha   90.00
_cell.angle_beta   90.00
_cell.angle_gamma   90.00
#
_symmetry.space_group_name_H-M   'P 1'
#
loop_
_entity.id
_entity.type
_entity.pdbx_description
1 polymer ?
#
loop_
_entity_poly.entity_id
_entity_poly.type
_entity_poly.pdbx_seq_one_letter_code
_entity_poly.pdbx_strand_id
1 'polypeptide(L)'
;MRHQSFELQKLRYAAAGKTISDGLRDDGYLGLYVRCSGLHSNRFSGKRQSDEVWSQLFSFYFELWLAQHALRLLCEVLATENEQIHREITAEIVALLDKKPAENIESLSELSAFFSEQQKKLDYEINNCLITGVLKPDIILTAGNIIFGIPKIVSDKISFMRDVLFVYAIDEFENLTTSQQVHVNTIYREREPPSTFRIGARTYGIRTYGPTVRAKRISKILSSPRYNSIPSCVNSRPNIIRSVAAL
;
A
#
# COMPACT_ATOMS: atom_id res chain seq x y z
N MET A 1 12.84 8.55 -2.20
CA MET A 1 11.43 8.17 -2.17
C MET A 1 10.46 9.35 -2.14
N ARG A 2 10.60 10.33 -1.26
CA ARG A 2 9.71 11.52 -1.24
C ARG A 2 9.52 12.18 -2.62
N HIS A 3 10.56 12.22 -3.47
CA HIS A 3 10.46 12.78 -4.83
C HIS A 3 9.44 12.10 -5.74
N GLN A 4 8.92 10.95 -5.36
CA GLN A 4 7.90 10.20 -6.09
C GLN A 4 6.51 10.32 -5.45
N SER A 5 6.34 11.17 -4.44
CA SER A 5 5.03 11.43 -3.84
C SER A 5 4.17 12.29 -4.75
N PHE A 6 2.87 12.05 -4.72
CA PHE A 6 1.89 12.83 -5.47
C PHE A 6 1.94 14.32 -5.11
N GLU A 7 2.23 14.68 -3.87
CA GLU A 7 2.42 16.08 -3.47
C GLU A 7 3.50 16.80 -4.28
N LEU A 8 4.64 16.14 -4.52
CA LEU A 8 5.70 16.71 -5.35
C LEU A 8 5.37 16.63 -6.84
N GLN A 9 4.61 15.64 -7.28
CA GLN A 9 4.10 15.59 -8.65
C GLN A 9 3.19 16.80 -8.91
N LYS A 10 2.22 17.09 -8.04
CA LYS A 10 1.35 18.28 -8.14
C LYS A 10 2.14 19.58 -8.26
N LEU A 11 3.14 19.77 -7.42
CA LEU A 11 3.97 20.97 -7.48
C LEU A 11 4.71 21.10 -8.82
N ARG A 12 5.24 20.00 -9.36
CA ARG A 12 5.89 20.00 -10.69
C ARG A 12 4.89 20.29 -11.81
N TYR A 13 3.68 19.73 -11.74
CA TYR A 13 2.63 19.98 -12.73
C TYR A 13 2.20 21.44 -12.71
N ALA A 14 1.93 21.98 -11.54
CA ALA A 14 1.57 23.38 -11.38
C ALA A 14 2.68 24.34 -11.92
N ALA A 15 3.94 24.05 -11.61
CA ALA A 15 5.07 24.83 -12.12
C ALA A 15 5.22 24.73 -13.66
N ALA A 16 4.79 23.63 -14.26
CA ALA A 16 4.79 23.41 -15.70
C ALA A 16 3.50 23.84 -16.42
N GLY A 17 2.51 24.40 -15.69
CA GLY A 17 1.20 24.78 -16.24
C GLY A 17 0.38 23.60 -16.71
N LYS A 18 0.60 22.39 -16.18
CA LYS A 18 -0.11 21.15 -16.56
C LYS A 18 -1.26 20.87 -15.60
N THR A 19 -2.31 20.25 -16.12
CA THR A 19 -3.34 19.63 -15.29
C THR A 19 -2.80 18.38 -14.58
N ILE A 20 -3.51 17.90 -13.55
CA ILE A 20 -3.15 16.64 -12.88
C ILE A 20 -3.22 15.47 -13.87
N SER A 21 -4.26 15.41 -14.69
CA SER A 21 -4.45 14.34 -15.68
C SER A 21 -3.33 14.31 -16.74
N ASP A 22 -2.93 15.47 -17.26
CA ASP A 22 -1.84 15.53 -18.24
C ASP A 22 -0.49 15.18 -17.60
N GLY A 23 -0.25 15.69 -16.39
CA GLY A 23 0.98 15.39 -15.65
C GLY A 23 1.11 13.91 -15.30
N LEU A 24 0.01 13.24 -14.90
CA LEU A 24 0.02 11.80 -14.61
C LEU A 24 0.23 10.95 -15.86
N ARG A 25 -0.37 11.33 -17.01
CA ARG A 25 -0.09 10.65 -18.29
C ARG A 25 1.38 10.76 -18.67
N ASP A 26 1.96 11.94 -18.55
CA ASP A 26 3.37 12.17 -18.93
C ASP A 26 4.35 11.44 -17.98
N ASP A 27 4.06 11.43 -16.68
CA ASP A 27 4.87 10.72 -15.69
C ASP A 27 4.69 9.19 -15.76
N GLY A 28 3.51 8.70 -16.19
CA GLY A 28 3.14 7.28 -16.24
C GLY A 28 2.98 6.64 -14.86
N TYR A 29 2.92 7.43 -13.78
CA TYR A 29 2.69 6.89 -12.43
C TYR A 29 2.03 7.90 -11.48
N LEU A 30 1.29 7.36 -10.50
CA LEU A 30 0.77 8.06 -9.32
C LEU A 30 1.52 7.58 -8.07
N GLY A 31 2.20 8.47 -7.39
CA GLY A 31 3.05 8.15 -6.24
C GLY A 31 2.33 8.22 -4.90
N LEU A 32 2.09 7.07 -4.25
CA LEU A 32 1.57 6.96 -2.89
C LEU A 32 2.74 6.81 -1.91
N TYR A 33 3.16 7.90 -1.29
CA TYR A 33 4.25 7.88 -0.32
C TYR A 33 3.73 7.60 1.08
N VAL A 34 4.24 6.56 1.72
CA VAL A 34 3.96 6.21 3.11
C VAL A 34 5.26 5.97 3.88
N ARG A 35 5.29 6.42 5.13
CA ARG A 35 6.43 6.27 6.01
C ARG A 35 6.10 5.33 7.17
N CYS A 36 6.83 4.22 7.26
CA CYS A 36 6.67 3.29 8.38
C CYS A 36 7.17 3.94 9.69
N SER A 37 6.35 3.92 10.73
CA SER A 37 6.69 4.42 12.05
C SER A 37 6.78 3.28 13.04
N GLY A 38 7.86 3.23 13.85
CA GLY A 38 8.00 2.26 14.92
C GLY A 38 6.88 2.29 15.96
N LEU A 39 6.26 3.46 16.20
CA LEU A 39 5.10 3.57 17.09
C LEU A 39 3.89 2.80 16.56
N HIS A 40 3.70 2.78 15.24
CA HIS A 40 2.58 2.04 14.63
C HIS A 40 2.86 0.55 14.47
N SER A 41 4.12 0.15 14.28
CA SER A 41 4.48 -1.24 14.04
C SER A 41 4.68 -2.06 15.32
N ASN A 42 5.30 -1.49 16.36
CA ASN A 42 5.70 -2.23 17.56
C ASN A 42 4.53 -2.70 18.46
N ARG A 43 3.32 -2.18 18.25
CA ARG A 43 2.13 -2.55 19.05
C ARG A 43 1.57 -3.93 18.71
N PHE A 44 1.94 -4.50 17.55
CA PHE A 44 1.51 -5.83 17.10
C PHE A 44 2.44 -6.92 17.63
N SER A 45 2.55 -7.04 18.95
CA SER A 45 3.37 -8.06 19.59
C SER A 45 2.98 -8.29 21.06
N GLY A 46 3.31 -9.45 21.59
CA GLY A 46 3.11 -9.81 22.99
C GLY A 46 1.63 -9.87 23.38
N LYS A 47 1.27 -9.29 24.53
CA LYS A 47 -0.10 -9.16 25.06
C LYS A 47 -0.87 -10.48 25.11
N ARG A 48 -0.17 -11.59 25.35
CA ARG A 48 -0.72 -12.97 25.44
C ARG A 48 -1.42 -13.46 24.18
N GLN A 49 -1.08 -12.90 23.01
CA GLN A 49 -1.58 -13.36 21.69
C GLN A 49 -0.44 -14.03 20.93
N SER A 50 -0.80 -14.94 20.01
CA SER A 50 0.18 -15.62 19.15
C SER A 50 0.71 -14.69 18.04
N ASP A 51 1.88 -15.02 17.48
CA ASP A 51 2.47 -14.27 16.38
C ASP A 51 1.60 -14.33 15.11
N GLU A 52 0.83 -15.41 14.92
CA GLU A 52 -0.10 -15.56 13.81
C GLU A 52 -1.24 -14.55 13.90
N VAL A 53 -1.81 -14.35 15.10
CA VAL A 53 -2.85 -13.34 15.35
C VAL A 53 -2.30 -11.95 15.07
N TRP A 54 -1.10 -11.64 15.58
CA TRP A 54 -0.48 -10.35 15.32
C TRP A 54 -0.15 -10.12 13.85
N SER A 55 0.28 -11.14 13.13
CA SER A 55 0.54 -11.06 11.69
C SER A 55 -0.74 -10.76 10.90
N GLN A 56 -1.85 -11.42 11.24
CA GLN A 56 -3.15 -11.18 10.62
C GLN A 56 -3.68 -9.76 10.89
N LEU A 57 -3.56 -9.30 12.14
CA LEU A 57 -3.99 -7.95 12.52
C LEU A 57 -3.13 -6.86 11.88
N PHE A 58 -1.83 -7.09 11.77
CA PHE A 58 -0.94 -6.18 11.05
C PHE A 58 -1.29 -6.13 9.56
N SER A 59 -1.58 -7.28 8.94
CA SER A 59 -2.04 -7.35 7.55
C SER A 59 -3.27 -6.48 7.33
N PHE A 60 -4.30 -6.66 8.14
CA PHE A 60 -5.53 -5.88 8.09
C PHE A 60 -5.28 -4.37 8.31
N TYR A 61 -4.48 -4.03 9.31
CA TYR A 61 -4.09 -2.64 9.58
C TYR A 61 -3.37 -2.00 8.39
N PHE A 62 -2.45 -2.75 7.78
CA PHE A 62 -1.64 -2.27 6.66
C PHE A 62 -2.49 -2.02 5.42
N GLU A 63 -3.45 -2.91 5.12
CA GLU A 63 -4.45 -2.71 4.07
C GLU A 63 -5.26 -1.43 4.27
N LEU A 64 -5.85 -1.26 5.47
CA LEU A 64 -6.64 -0.07 5.81
C LEU A 64 -5.81 1.21 5.67
N TRP A 65 -4.56 1.16 6.11
CA TRP A 65 -3.66 2.30 6.06
C TRP A 65 -3.33 2.72 4.63
N LEU A 66 -2.94 1.77 3.77
CA LEU A 66 -2.65 2.05 2.36
C LEU A 66 -3.92 2.47 1.60
N ALA A 67 -5.06 1.84 1.87
CA ALA A 67 -6.34 2.19 1.27
C ALA A 67 -6.73 3.64 1.56
N GLN A 68 -6.63 4.10 2.82
CA GLN A 68 -6.91 5.48 3.19
C GLN A 68 -6.00 6.47 2.44
N HIS A 69 -4.71 6.15 2.29
CA HIS A 69 -3.80 7.00 1.51
C HIS A 69 -4.19 7.03 0.03
N ALA A 70 -4.51 5.89 -0.56
CA ALA A 70 -4.96 5.81 -1.95
C ALA A 70 -6.24 6.61 -2.18
N LEU A 71 -7.26 6.44 -1.34
CA LEU A 71 -8.54 7.14 -1.46
C LEU A 71 -8.40 8.66 -1.33
N ARG A 72 -7.57 9.14 -0.40
CA ARG A 72 -7.29 10.58 -0.27
C ARG A 72 -6.69 11.16 -1.54
N LEU A 73 -5.71 10.49 -2.13
CA LEU A 73 -5.10 10.92 -3.39
C LEU A 73 -6.11 10.87 -4.53
N LEU A 74 -6.95 9.83 -4.58
CA LEU A 74 -7.98 9.70 -5.61
C LEU A 74 -9.04 10.77 -5.52
N CYS A 75 -9.44 11.23 -4.33
CA CYS A 75 -10.32 12.38 -4.20
C CYS A 75 -9.77 13.64 -4.90
N GLU A 76 -8.44 13.84 -4.87
CA GLU A 76 -7.83 14.97 -5.56
C GLU A 76 -7.60 14.71 -7.06
N VAL A 77 -7.16 13.50 -7.41
CA VAL A 77 -6.89 13.10 -8.80
C VAL A 77 -8.17 13.11 -9.64
N LEU A 78 -9.28 12.68 -9.06
CA LEU A 78 -10.58 12.56 -9.73
C LEU A 78 -11.50 13.77 -9.50
N ALA A 79 -11.02 14.86 -8.89
CA ALA A 79 -11.84 16.00 -8.53
C ALA A 79 -12.60 16.65 -9.70
N THR A 80 -12.16 16.44 -10.94
CA THR A 80 -12.81 16.95 -12.16
C THR A 80 -13.77 15.95 -12.80
N GLU A 81 -13.82 14.72 -12.32
CA GLU A 81 -14.72 13.69 -12.83
C GLU A 81 -16.16 13.92 -12.31
N ASN A 82 -17.15 13.38 -13.00
CA ASN A 82 -18.54 13.55 -12.60
C ASN A 82 -18.90 12.65 -11.41
N GLU A 83 -19.96 13.03 -10.69
CA GLU A 83 -20.43 12.31 -9.51
C GLU A 83 -20.81 10.84 -9.79
N GLN A 84 -21.32 10.55 -10.99
CA GLN A 84 -21.69 9.19 -11.34
C GLN A 84 -20.48 8.25 -11.37
N ILE A 85 -19.36 8.71 -11.95
CA ILE A 85 -18.09 7.96 -11.95
C ILE A 85 -17.58 7.75 -10.52
N HIS A 86 -17.66 8.77 -9.67
CA HIS A 86 -17.29 8.64 -8.26
C HIS A 86 -18.11 7.57 -7.54
N ARG A 87 -19.43 7.55 -7.74
CA ARG A 87 -20.32 6.54 -7.16
C ARG A 87 -20.00 5.13 -7.67
N GLU A 88 -19.78 4.98 -8.96
CA GLU A 88 -19.43 3.68 -9.57
C GLU A 88 -18.12 3.13 -9.01
N ILE A 89 -17.05 3.96 -8.95
CA ILE A 89 -15.77 3.56 -8.39
C ILE A 89 -15.93 3.20 -6.90
N THR A 90 -16.66 4.01 -6.14
CA THR A 90 -16.92 3.76 -4.72
C THR A 90 -17.65 2.42 -4.53
N ALA A 91 -18.70 2.17 -5.29
CA ALA A 91 -19.49 0.94 -5.21
C ALA A 91 -18.64 -0.31 -5.55
N GLU A 92 -17.78 -0.23 -6.57
CA GLU A 92 -16.89 -1.34 -6.92
C GLU A 92 -15.82 -1.58 -5.86
N ILE A 93 -15.27 -0.53 -5.23
CA ILE A 93 -14.32 -0.70 -4.12
C ILE A 93 -15.02 -1.30 -2.89
N VAL A 94 -16.25 -0.86 -2.58
CA VAL A 94 -17.06 -1.46 -1.50
C VAL A 94 -17.36 -2.94 -1.76
N ALA A 95 -17.51 -3.34 -3.03
CA ALA A 95 -17.73 -4.75 -3.40
C ALA A 95 -16.49 -5.64 -3.16
N LEU A 96 -15.29 -5.07 -2.98
CA LEU A 96 -14.08 -5.81 -2.60
C LEU A 96 -14.05 -6.20 -1.11
N LEU A 97 -14.94 -5.63 -0.29
CA LEU A 97 -15.01 -5.95 1.14
C LEU A 97 -15.68 -7.31 1.35
N ASP A 98 -15.11 -8.12 2.24
CA ASP A 98 -15.68 -9.42 2.65
C ASP A 98 -17.00 -9.23 3.42
N LYS A 99 -17.13 -8.07 4.10
CA LYS A 99 -18.33 -7.67 4.81
C LYS A 99 -18.72 -6.26 4.41
N LYS A 100 -19.92 -6.12 3.89
CA LYS A 100 -20.43 -4.80 3.50
C LYS A 100 -20.65 -3.88 4.71
N PRO A 101 -20.36 -2.58 4.57
CA PRO A 101 -20.73 -1.59 5.57
C PRO A 101 -22.24 -1.62 5.87
N ALA A 102 -22.62 -1.31 7.12
CA ALA A 102 -24.03 -1.20 7.48
C ALA A 102 -24.67 0.07 6.87
N GLU A 103 -23.87 1.12 6.70
CA GLU A 103 -24.29 2.38 6.08
C GLU A 103 -24.03 2.35 4.58
N ASN A 104 -24.86 3.06 3.83
CA ASN A 104 -24.62 3.26 2.39
C ASN A 104 -23.47 4.24 2.21
N ILE A 105 -22.43 3.83 1.48
CA ILE A 105 -21.25 4.64 1.19
C ILE A 105 -21.30 5.00 -0.30
N GLU A 106 -21.44 6.29 -0.60
CA GLU A 106 -21.65 6.79 -1.96
C GLU A 106 -20.44 7.56 -2.52
N SER A 107 -19.47 7.92 -1.66
CA SER A 107 -18.31 8.70 -2.05
C SER A 107 -16.99 8.10 -1.57
N LEU A 108 -15.89 8.39 -2.29
CA LEU A 108 -14.52 8.02 -1.89
C LEU A 108 -14.14 8.61 -0.53
N SER A 109 -14.67 9.81 -0.21
CA SER A 109 -14.43 10.46 1.06
C SER A 109 -15.09 9.71 2.22
N GLU A 110 -16.36 9.30 2.06
CA GLU A 110 -17.07 8.47 3.04
C GLU A 110 -16.40 7.10 3.21
N LEU A 111 -15.95 6.49 2.11
CA LEU A 111 -15.21 5.23 2.16
C LEU A 111 -13.87 5.38 2.91
N SER A 112 -13.16 6.49 2.70
CA SER A 112 -11.95 6.82 3.45
C SER A 112 -12.23 7.01 4.94
N ALA A 113 -13.34 7.68 5.29
CA ALA A 113 -13.77 7.86 6.66
C ALA A 113 -14.14 6.51 7.31
N PHE A 114 -14.85 5.64 6.58
CA PHE A 114 -15.17 4.29 7.03
C PHE A 114 -13.91 3.48 7.34
N PHE A 115 -12.91 3.47 6.45
CA PHE A 115 -11.64 2.77 6.73
C PHE A 115 -10.88 3.37 7.91
N SER A 116 -10.94 4.70 8.09
CA SER A 116 -10.36 5.36 9.25
C SER A 116 -11.04 4.93 10.56
N GLU A 117 -12.35 4.72 10.53
CA GLU A 117 -13.10 4.23 11.68
C GLU A 117 -12.77 2.77 12.00
N GLN A 118 -12.67 1.89 10.98
CA GLN A 118 -12.23 0.50 11.18
C GLN A 118 -10.82 0.45 11.79
N GLN A 119 -9.92 1.31 11.35
CA GLN A 119 -8.58 1.41 11.92
C GLN A 119 -8.61 1.85 13.38
N LYS A 120 -9.45 2.83 13.75
CA LYS A 120 -9.62 3.27 15.15
C LYS A 120 -10.22 2.17 16.02
N LYS A 121 -11.17 1.40 15.51
CA LYS A 121 -11.74 0.23 16.22
C LYS A 121 -10.65 -0.81 16.49
N LEU A 122 -9.85 -1.14 15.48
CA LEU A 122 -8.72 -2.04 15.63
C LEU A 122 -7.70 -1.51 16.66
N ASP A 123 -7.38 -0.23 16.61
CA ASP A 123 -6.47 0.42 17.55
C ASP A 123 -7.00 0.33 18.99
N TYR A 124 -8.29 0.54 19.17
CA TYR A 124 -8.95 0.41 20.48
C TYR A 124 -8.84 -1.02 21.02
N GLU A 125 -9.15 -2.02 20.21
CA GLU A 125 -9.03 -3.44 20.55
C GLU A 125 -7.59 -3.81 20.95
N ILE A 126 -6.60 -3.42 20.14
CA ILE A 126 -5.18 -3.68 20.39
C ILE A 126 -4.72 -3.03 21.71
N ASN A 127 -5.14 -1.80 21.99
CA ASN A 127 -4.70 -1.08 23.17
C ASN A 127 -5.31 -1.65 24.46
N ASN A 128 -6.53 -2.17 24.38
CA ASN A 128 -7.29 -2.63 25.55
C ASN A 128 -7.20 -4.15 25.78
N CYS A 129 -6.75 -4.95 24.81
CA CYS A 129 -6.79 -6.42 24.90
C CYS A 129 -6.07 -7.00 26.11
N LEU A 130 -5.02 -6.33 26.61
CA LEU A 130 -4.29 -6.78 27.81
C LEU A 130 -5.13 -6.59 29.09
N ILE A 131 -5.96 -5.55 29.13
CA ILE A 131 -6.81 -5.21 30.28
C ILE A 131 -8.10 -6.02 30.24
N THR A 132 -8.73 -6.09 29.08
CA THR A 132 -10.02 -6.77 28.89
C THR A 132 -9.87 -8.30 28.78
N GLY A 133 -8.67 -8.79 28.42
CA GLY A 133 -8.42 -10.18 28.07
C GLY A 133 -9.05 -10.59 26.72
N VAL A 134 -9.67 -9.66 25.99
CA VAL A 134 -10.40 -9.91 24.74
C VAL A 134 -9.73 -9.16 23.58
N LEU A 135 -9.54 -9.86 22.47
CA LEU A 135 -9.08 -9.30 21.20
C LEU A 135 -9.92 -9.96 20.09
N LYS A 136 -10.94 -9.27 19.61
CA LYS A 136 -11.89 -9.77 18.61
C LYS A 136 -12.20 -8.71 17.56
N PRO A 137 -11.20 -8.23 16.81
CA PRO A 137 -11.45 -7.27 15.75
C PRO A 137 -12.28 -7.90 14.62
N ASP A 138 -13.15 -7.10 14.02
CA ASP A 138 -13.91 -7.49 12.84
C ASP A 138 -13.01 -7.25 11.61
N ILE A 139 -12.45 -8.33 11.06
CA ILE A 139 -11.62 -8.27 9.85
C ILE A 139 -12.56 -8.36 8.65
N ILE A 140 -12.62 -7.27 7.90
CA ILE A 140 -13.56 -7.10 6.77
C ILE A 140 -12.88 -7.14 5.40
N LEU A 141 -11.60 -7.48 5.35
CA LEU A 141 -10.77 -7.49 4.15
C LEU A 141 -9.95 -8.76 4.06
N THR A 142 -9.89 -9.33 2.87
CA THR A 142 -8.85 -10.29 2.51
C THR A 142 -7.59 -9.54 2.07
N ALA A 143 -6.41 -10.01 2.53
CA ALA A 143 -5.13 -9.39 2.24
C ALA A 143 -4.86 -9.26 0.74
N GLY A 144 -4.49 -8.08 0.28
CA GLY A 144 -4.22 -7.75 -1.11
C GLY A 144 -5.44 -7.23 -1.89
N ASN A 145 -6.66 -7.56 -1.47
CA ASN A 145 -7.86 -7.20 -2.24
C ASN A 145 -7.99 -5.70 -2.48
N ILE A 146 -7.75 -4.90 -1.48
CA ILE A 146 -7.90 -3.44 -1.58
C ILE A 146 -6.67 -2.80 -2.21
N ILE A 147 -5.47 -3.21 -1.80
CA ILE A 147 -4.22 -2.65 -2.33
C ILE A 147 -4.12 -2.83 -3.85
N PHE A 148 -4.57 -3.97 -4.38
CA PHE A 148 -4.54 -4.24 -5.83
C PHE A 148 -5.86 -3.85 -6.51
N GLY A 149 -6.98 -3.97 -5.82
CA GLY A 149 -8.31 -3.71 -6.38
C GLY A 149 -8.57 -2.23 -6.66
N ILE A 150 -8.22 -1.31 -5.76
CA ILE A 150 -8.40 0.13 -5.98
C ILE A 150 -7.68 0.59 -7.26
N PRO A 151 -6.37 0.34 -7.46
CA PRO A 151 -5.68 0.70 -8.69
C PRO A 151 -6.33 0.12 -9.94
N LYS A 152 -6.74 -1.14 -9.90
CA LYS A 152 -7.37 -1.82 -11.04
C LYS A 152 -8.70 -1.16 -11.43
N ILE A 153 -9.60 -0.95 -10.46
CA ILE A 153 -10.91 -0.30 -10.68
C ILE A 153 -10.71 1.08 -11.29
N VAL A 154 -9.79 1.88 -10.75
CA VAL A 154 -9.53 3.24 -11.24
C VAL A 154 -8.94 3.22 -12.65
N SER A 155 -8.01 2.32 -12.93
CA SER A 155 -7.40 2.16 -14.25
C SER A 155 -8.44 1.72 -15.31
N ASP A 156 -9.37 0.88 -14.92
CA ASP A 156 -10.44 0.40 -15.83
C ASP A 156 -11.49 1.48 -16.11
N LYS A 157 -11.83 2.32 -15.14
CA LYS A 157 -12.90 3.34 -15.23
C LYS A 157 -12.42 4.68 -15.77
N ILE A 158 -11.22 5.08 -15.47
CA ILE A 158 -10.69 6.41 -15.76
C ILE A 158 -9.70 6.37 -16.93
N SER A 159 -10.08 6.97 -18.04
CA SER A 159 -9.31 6.87 -19.30
C SER A 159 -7.86 7.34 -19.17
N PHE A 160 -7.61 8.44 -18.45
CA PHE A 160 -6.25 8.96 -18.27
C PHE A 160 -5.41 8.17 -17.25
N MET A 161 -6.05 7.28 -16.47
CA MET A 161 -5.37 6.41 -15.50
C MET A 161 -5.05 5.02 -16.05
N ARG A 162 -5.49 4.68 -17.26
CA ARG A 162 -5.35 3.35 -17.86
C ARG A 162 -3.92 2.85 -17.89
N ASP A 163 -2.98 3.73 -18.26
CA ASP A 163 -1.56 3.42 -18.38
C ASP A 163 -0.71 4.01 -17.22
N VAL A 164 -1.38 4.46 -16.15
CA VAL A 164 -0.72 5.06 -14.98
C VAL A 164 -0.51 4.01 -13.90
N LEU A 165 0.75 3.79 -13.51
CA LEU A 165 1.09 2.88 -12.42
C LEU A 165 0.85 3.51 -11.05
N PHE A 166 0.21 2.80 -10.14
CA PHE A 166 0.12 3.15 -8.73
C PHE A 166 1.40 2.70 -8.02
N VAL A 167 2.25 3.64 -7.65
CA VAL A 167 3.54 3.37 -7.00
C VAL A 167 3.42 3.55 -5.49
N TYR A 168 3.30 2.48 -4.74
CA TYR A 168 3.36 2.49 -3.28
C TYR A 168 4.82 2.65 -2.83
N ALA A 169 5.20 3.87 -2.45
CA ALA A 169 6.54 4.20 -1.98
C ALA A 169 6.60 4.09 -0.45
N ILE A 170 7.02 2.93 0.05
CA ILE A 170 7.12 2.60 1.48
C ILE A 170 8.51 2.99 1.97
N ASP A 171 8.59 3.97 2.86
CA ASP A 171 9.85 4.47 3.42
C ASP A 171 10.04 4.03 4.89
N GLU A 172 11.30 4.03 5.33
CA GLU A 172 11.69 3.57 6.68
C GLU A 172 11.22 2.15 7.01
N PHE A 173 11.33 1.27 6.04
CA PHE A 173 10.95 -0.15 6.16
C PHE A 173 11.64 -0.87 7.33
N GLU A 174 12.83 -0.40 7.74
CA GLU A 174 13.56 -0.89 8.91
C GLU A 174 12.79 -0.77 10.23
N ASN A 175 11.79 0.10 10.31
CA ASN A 175 10.95 0.24 11.49
C ASN A 175 9.93 -0.90 11.66
N LEU A 176 9.73 -1.71 10.64
CA LEU A 176 8.89 -2.90 10.71
C LEU A 176 9.61 -4.06 11.39
N THR A 177 8.86 -4.86 12.16
CA THR A 177 9.37 -6.12 12.73
C THR A 177 9.66 -7.14 11.63
N THR A 178 10.35 -8.23 11.94
CA THR A 178 10.68 -9.26 10.94
C THR A 178 9.43 -9.86 10.30
N SER A 179 8.40 -10.19 11.10
CA SER A 179 7.14 -10.73 10.57
C SER A 179 6.39 -9.74 9.66
N GLN A 180 6.41 -8.46 10.02
CA GLN A 180 5.82 -7.39 9.22
C GLN A 180 6.58 -7.17 7.90
N GLN A 181 7.92 -7.22 7.93
CA GLN A 181 8.74 -7.15 6.72
C GLN A 181 8.44 -8.34 5.79
N VAL A 182 8.26 -9.54 6.34
CA VAL A 182 7.84 -10.73 5.58
C VAL A 182 6.50 -10.51 4.90
N HIS A 183 5.52 -9.94 5.61
CA HIS A 183 4.19 -9.63 5.04
C HIS A 183 4.29 -8.65 3.87
N VAL A 184 4.99 -7.52 4.05
CA VAL A 184 5.16 -6.51 2.99
C VAL A 184 5.94 -7.09 1.80
N ASN A 185 6.96 -7.92 2.04
CA ASN A 185 7.68 -8.62 0.98
C ASN A 185 6.79 -9.59 0.20
N THR A 186 5.81 -10.22 0.87
CA THR A 186 4.82 -11.07 0.20
C THR A 186 3.95 -10.25 -0.75
N ILE A 187 3.36 -9.16 -0.27
CA ILE A 187 2.58 -8.22 -1.11
C ILE A 187 3.43 -7.70 -2.28
N TYR A 188 4.69 -7.30 -2.01
CA TYR A 188 5.61 -6.84 -3.05
C TYR A 188 5.81 -7.87 -4.17
N ARG A 189 5.88 -9.16 -3.83
CA ARG A 189 6.08 -10.24 -4.83
C ARG A 189 4.83 -10.56 -5.63
N GLU A 190 3.67 -10.41 -5.02
CA GLU A 190 2.38 -10.68 -5.64
C GLU A 190 1.82 -9.47 -6.41
N ARG A 191 2.62 -8.39 -6.51
CA ARG A 191 2.20 -7.19 -7.21
C ARG A 191 1.89 -7.46 -8.69
N GLU A 192 0.80 -6.88 -9.14
CA GLU A 192 0.37 -6.92 -10.53
C GLU A 192 0.05 -5.50 -11.03
N PRO A 193 0.29 -5.20 -12.32
CA PRO A 193 -0.16 -3.94 -12.90
C PRO A 193 -1.67 -3.74 -12.68
N PRO A 194 -2.11 -2.49 -12.41
CA PRO A 194 -1.33 -1.26 -12.41
C PRO A 194 -0.62 -0.94 -11.08
N SER A 195 -0.52 -1.88 -10.13
CA SER A 195 0.12 -1.66 -8.84
C SER A 195 1.60 -2.03 -8.85
N THR A 196 2.43 -1.21 -8.23
CA THR A 196 3.85 -1.52 -7.98
C THR A 196 4.31 -0.92 -6.66
N PHE A 197 5.45 -1.43 -6.14
CA PHE A 197 5.98 -1.00 -4.85
C PHE A 197 7.43 -0.54 -4.99
N ARG A 198 7.80 0.46 -4.20
CA ARG A 198 9.17 0.85 -3.95
C ARG A 198 9.41 0.88 -2.45
N ILE A 199 10.40 0.13 -1.99
CA ILE A 199 10.73 0.02 -0.58
C ILE A 199 12.04 0.75 -0.31
N GLY A 200 12.01 1.73 0.61
CA GLY A 200 13.18 2.42 1.13
C GLY A 200 13.48 1.96 2.54
N ALA A 201 14.73 1.57 2.75
CA ALA A 201 15.22 1.16 4.04
C ALA A 201 16.71 1.46 4.17
N ARG A 202 17.20 1.60 5.40
CA ARG A 202 18.62 1.55 5.69
C ARG A 202 19.08 0.10 5.60
N THR A 203 20.23 -0.15 4.97
CA THR A 203 20.73 -1.51 4.68
C THR A 203 20.77 -2.43 5.91
N TYR A 204 21.16 -1.90 7.07
CA TYR A 204 21.22 -2.64 8.33
C TYR A 204 19.85 -2.94 8.97
N GLY A 205 18.79 -2.31 8.50
CA GLY A 205 17.44 -2.49 9.03
C GLY A 205 16.60 -3.51 8.26
N ILE A 206 17.11 -4.03 7.15
CA ILE A 206 16.46 -5.10 6.39
C ILE A 206 16.78 -6.43 7.06
N ARG A 207 15.77 -7.03 7.69
CA ARG A 207 15.92 -8.28 8.47
C ARG A 207 15.62 -9.52 7.63
N THR A 208 14.86 -9.37 6.55
CA THR A 208 14.47 -10.48 5.69
C THR A 208 14.21 -10.02 4.27
N TYR A 209 14.56 -10.88 3.31
CA TYR A 209 14.25 -10.72 1.89
C TYR A 209 13.24 -11.78 1.41
N GLY A 210 12.78 -12.66 2.32
CA GLY A 210 11.88 -13.78 2.02
C GLY A 210 10.41 -13.47 2.23
N PRO A 211 9.49 -14.13 1.49
CA PRO A 211 8.06 -14.11 1.74
C PRO A 211 7.67 -15.11 2.84
N THR A 212 6.43 -15.05 3.30
CA THR A 212 5.87 -15.94 4.34
C THR A 212 5.92 -17.43 3.99
N VAL A 213 5.97 -17.80 2.71
CA VAL A 213 5.95 -19.19 2.28
C VAL A 213 7.35 -19.79 2.25
N ARG A 214 7.59 -20.73 3.16
CA ARG A 214 8.71 -21.68 3.31
C ARG A 214 9.91 -21.46 2.37
N ALA A 215 10.99 -20.94 2.93
CA ALA A 215 12.29 -20.66 2.31
C ALA A 215 13.00 -21.85 1.57
N LYS A 216 12.42 -23.03 1.51
CA LYS A 216 13.07 -24.24 0.93
C LYS A 216 12.95 -24.39 -0.59
N ARG A 217 12.18 -23.57 -1.31
CA ARG A 217 12.02 -23.70 -2.78
C ARG A 217 12.57 -22.55 -3.62
N ILE A 218 13.00 -21.47 -3.03
CA ILE A 218 13.32 -20.24 -3.78
C ILE A 218 14.75 -20.18 -4.28
N SER A 219 15.70 -20.89 -3.65
CA SER A 219 17.09 -20.95 -4.14
C SER A 219 17.23 -21.55 -5.55
N LYS A 220 16.23 -22.30 -6.02
CA LYS A 220 16.23 -22.93 -7.37
C LYS A 220 15.61 -22.04 -8.46
N ILE A 221 14.86 -20.99 -8.12
CA ILE A 221 14.21 -20.10 -9.11
C ILE A 221 15.12 -18.92 -9.46
N LEU A 222 15.97 -18.48 -8.55
CA LEU A 222 16.91 -17.37 -8.75
C LEU A 222 18.11 -17.72 -9.66
N SER A 223 18.32 -18.99 -9.98
CA SER A 223 19.36 -19.45 -10.92
C SER A 223 18.88 -19.60 -12.37
N SER A 224 17.67 -19.18 -12.70
CA SER A 224 17.11 -19.25 -14.05
C SER A 224 17.55 -18.05 -14.91
N PRO A 225 18.08 -18.26 -16.13
CA PRO A 225 18.67 -17.20 -16.98
C PRO A 225 17.68 -16.19 -17.55
N ARG A 226 16.39 -16.23 -17.23
CA ARG A 226 15.34 -15.39 -17.86
C ARG A 226 15.14 -14.00 -17.24
N TYR A 227 15.91 -13.63 -16.23
CA TYR A 227 15.73 -12.35 -15.52
C TYR A 227 16.84 -11.31 -15.74
N ASN A 228 17.73 -11.52 -16.74
CA ASN A 228 18.88 -10.65 -16.96
C ASN A 228 18.67 -9.53 -18.02
N SER A 229 17.46 -9.11 -18.30
CA SER A 229 17.24 -8.05 -19.28
C SER A 229 16.31 -6.93 -18.77
N ILE A 230 16.80 -6.14 -17.81
CA ILE A 230 16.29 -4.78 -17.55
C ILE A 230 17.51 -3.87 -17.43
N PRO A 231 17.61 -2.78 -18.24
CA PRO A 231 18.76 -1.90 -18.23
C PRO A 231 18.95 -1.19 -16.89
N SER A 232 20.12 -1.27 -16.34
CA SER A 232 20.57 -0.56 -15.14
C SER A 232 20.81 0.92 -15.47
N CYS A 233 19.98 1.82 -15.00
CA CYS A 233 20.38 3.22 -14.85
C CYS A 233 21.08 3.38 -13.49
N VAL A 234 22.37 3.15 -13.47
CA VAL A 234 23.24 3.49 -12.35
C VAL A 234 23.80 4.88 -12.59
N ASN A 235 23.48 5.82 -11.71
CA ASN A 235 24.26 7.03 -11.59
C ASN A 235 24.85 7.09 -10.17
N SER A 236 26.15 7.12 -10.16
CA SER A 236 27.08 7.04 -9.04
C SER A 236 27.01 8.23 -8.10
N ARG A 237 26.68 8.00 -6.82
CA ARG A 237 27.21 8.76 -5.65
C ARG A 237 27.30 7.82 -4.44
N PRO A 238 28.39 7.80 -3.68
CA PRO A 238 28.55 6.95 -2.50
C PRO A 238 27.70 7.49 -1.34
N ASN A 239 27.04 6.61 -0.60
CA ASN A 239 26.17 6.83 0.57
C ASN A 239 24.66 7.07 0.33
N ILE A 240 24.09 6.51 -0.72
CA ILE A 240 22.63 6.65 -0.95
C ILE A 240 22.03 5.28 -1.15
N ILE A 241 21.10 4.96 -0.26
CA ILE A 241 19.91 4.11 -0.42
C ILE A 241 19.97 3.20 -1.67
N ARG A 242 20.31 1.93 -1.50
CA ARG A 242 20.02 0.93 -2.50
C ARG A 242 18.51 0.69 -2.52
N SER A 243 17.86 1.14 -3.57
CA SER A 243 16.52 0.68 -3.93
C SER A 243 16.58 -0.85 -4.06
N VAL A 244 15.83 -1.57 -3.25
CA VAL A 244 15.59 -3.02 -3.41
C VAL A 244 14.62 -3.20 -4.59
N ALA A 245 15.03 -2.80 -5.78
CA ALA A 245 14.28 -2.97 -7.03
C ALA A 245 14.93 -4.04 -7.91
N ALA A 246 15.65 -4.98 -7.33
CA ALA A 246 16.19 -6.11 -8.05
C ALA A 246 16.24 -7.33 -7.12
N LEU A 247 15.13 -7.98 -7.00
CA LEU A 247 15.02 -9.43 -6.75
C LEU A 247 13.58 -9.85 -7.04
#